data_496793c63db82523483741de6f76797c
#
_entry.id   496793c63db82523483741de6f76797c
#
_cell.length_a   1.000
_cell.length_b   1.000
_cell.length_c   1.000
_cell.angle_alpha   90.00
_cell.angle_beta   90.00
_cell.angle_gamma   90.00
#
_symmetry.space_group_name_H-M   'P 1'
#
loop_
_entity.id
_entity.type
_entity.pdbx_description
1 polymer ?
#
loop_
_entity_poly.entity_id
_entity_poly.type
_entity_poly.pdbx_seq_one_letter_code
_entity_poly.pdbx_strand_id
1 'polypeptide(L)'
;KRDYAILVLTIHTGLRSCDVRCLRHKDIDWGKKTMHIIQGKTGEPVDLPLSDTAGWAIIDYLKNGRPKTSSDRIFVRHSSPHGPLGSTATMDTVLTKYILKAGIIVKSGEHYGMHSLRKTLATNMLVSGTALPVITQTLGHQDPKSTELYLSTDIQGLKQCALDPDEEYGEASV
;
A
#
# COMPACT_ATOMS: atom_id res chain seq x y z
N LYS A 1 -10.01 -9.26 -13.13
CA LYS A 1 -8.91 -9.99 -12.47
C LYS A 1 -7.68 -9.10 -12.28
N ARG A 2 -7.18 -8.42 -13.34
CA ARG A 2 -6.01 -7.52 -13.22
C ARG A 2 -6.21 -6.46 -12.14
N ASP A 3 -7.28 -5.69 -12.25
CA ASP A 3 -7.55 -4.58 -11.34
C ASP A 3 -7.74 -5.08 -9.90
N TYR A 4 -8.38 -6.23 -9.71
CA TYR A 4 -8.50 -6.88 -8.42
C TYR A 4 -7.13 -7.25 -7.82
N ALA A 5 -6.28 -7.92 -8.60
CA ALA A 5 -4.94 -8.27 -8.14
C ALA A 5 -4.09 -7.02 -7.79
N ILE A 6 -4.19 -5.95 -8.57
CA ILE A 6 -3.54 -4.67 -8.28
C ILE A 6 -4.00 -4.10 -6.94
N LEU A 7 -5.31 -4.02 -6.71
CA LEU A 7 -5.87 -3.45 -5.49
C LEU A 7 -5.51 -4.28 -4.25
N VAL A 8 -5.67 -5.61 -4.33
CA VAL A 8 -5.33 -6.52 -3.23
C VAL A 8 -3.85 -6.44 -2.90
N LEU A 9 -2.97 -6.49 -3.92
CA LEU A 9 -1.53 -6.35 -3.70
C LEU A 9 -1.20 -5.02 -3.00
N THR A 10 -1.77 -3.91 -3.47
CA THR A 10 -1.49 -2.60 -2.87
C THR A 10 -1.99 -2.50 -1.42
N ILE A 11 -3.17 -3.04 -1.12
CA ILE A 11 -3.73 -3.03 0.23
C ILE A 11 -2.85 -3.82 1.20
N HIS A 12 -2.33 -4.98 0.76
CA HIS A 12 -1.52 -5.85 1.63
C HIS A 12 -0.07 -5.41 1.78
N THR A 13 0.49 -4.69 0.81
CA THR A 13 1.92 -4.36 0.78
C THR A 13 2.22 -2.88 0.92
N GLY A 14 1.25 -2.02 0.66
CA GLY A 14 1.44 -0.58 0.61
C GLY A 14 2.38 -0.10 -0.50
N LEU A 15 2.67 -0.92 -1.50
CA LEU A 15 3.53 -0.54 -2.63
C LEU A 15 3.05 0.73 -3.32
N ARG A 16 3.98 1.55 -3.76
CA ARG A 16 3.66 2.73 -4.57
C ARG A 16 3.14 2.31 -5.95
N SER A 17 2.27 3.10 -6.53
CA SER A 17 1.71 2.83 -7.87
C SER A 17 2.78 2.56 -8.93
N CYS A 18 3.93 3.28 -8.87
CA CYS A 18 5.04 3.04 -9.79
C CYS A 18 5.67 1.65 -9.60
N ASP A 19 5.78 1.18 -8.35
CA ASP A 19 6.40 -0.10 -8.04
C ASP A 19 5.47 -1.25 -8.45
N VAL A 20 4.17 -1.16 -8.14
CA VAL A 20 3.16 -2.13 -8.60
C VAL A 20 3.15 -2.23 -10.13
N ARG A 21 3.16 -1.08 -10.82
CA ARG A 21 3.20 -1.02 -12.30
C ARG A 21 4.47 -1.63 -12.87
N CYS A 22 5.58 -1.49 -12.14
CA CYS A 22 6.89 -1.96 -12.57
C CYS A 22 7.21 -3.40 -12.13
N LEU A 23 6.36 -4.03 -11.34
CA LEU A 23 6.55 -5.39 -10.83
C LEU A 23 6.73 -6.40 -11.95
N ARG A 24 7.78 -7.24 -11.84
CA ARG A 24 8.16 -8.26 -12.82
C ARG A 24 7.99 -9.66 -12.25
N HIS A 25 7.95 -10.66 -13.12
CA HIS A 25 7.89 -12.07 -12.70
C HIS A 25 9.08 -12.47 -11.82
N LYS A 26 10.29 -11.96 -12.12
CA LYS A 26 11.50 -12.24 -11.36
C LYS A 26 11.56 -11.63 -9.98
N ASP A 27 10.71 -10.64 -9.70
CA ASP A 27 10.68 -9.93 -8.43
C ASP A 27 9.89 -10.69 -7.36
N ILE A 28 9.23 -11.81 -7.74
CA ILE A 28 8.43 -12.65 -6.83
C ILE A 28 9.09 -14.01 -6.66
N ASP A 29 9.45 -14.34 -5.43
CA ASP A 29 9.80 -15.70 -5.01
C ASP A 29 8.54 -16.40 -4.49
N TRP A 30 7.93 -17.21 -5.33
CA TRP A 30 6.71 -17.94 -5.01
C TRP A 30 6.90 -19.00 -3.93
N GLY A 31 8.11 -19.59 -3.87
CA GLY A 31 8.44 -20.62 -2.88
C GLY A 31 8.57 -20.06 -1.48
N LYS A 32 9.20 -18.90 -1.37
CA LYS A 32 9.36 -18.17 -0.09
C LYS A 32 8.20 -17.24 0.24
N LYS A 33 7.28 -17.06 -0.70
CA LYS A 33 6.19 -16.05 -0.59
C LYS A 33 6.73 -14.66 -0.26
N THR A 34 7.74 -14.22 -0.98
CA THR A 34 8.36 -12.90 -0.80
C THR A 34 8.49 -12.17 -2.14
N MET A 35 8.57 -10.85 -2.07
CA MET A 35 8.84 -9.99 -3.21
C MET A 35 10.08 -9.16 -2.92
N HIS A 36 11.03 -9.14 -3.87
CA HIS A 36 12.21 -8.28 -3.83
C HIS A 36 12.05 -7.16 -4.85
N ILE A 37 11.90 -5.93 -4.39
CA ILE A 37 11.55 -4.79 -5.23
C ILE A 37 12.55 -3.67 -5.03
N ILE A 38 13.09 -3.15 -6.13
CA ILE A 38 13.83 -1.89 -6.11
C ILE A 38 12.82 -0.76 -6.32
N GLN A 39 12.62 0.07 -5.31
CA GLN A 39 11.62 1.14 -5.34
C GLN A 39 11.98 2.20 -6.37
N GLY A 40 11.07 2.48 -7.29
CA GLY A 40 11.30 3.41 -8.39
C GLY A 40 11.50 4.87 -7.97
N LYS A 41 11.05 5.28 -6.78
CA LYS A 41 11.22 6.65 -6.28
C LYS A 41 12.52 6.85 -5.51
N THR A 42 12.95 5.85 -4.75
CA THR A 42 14.10 5.96 -3.82
C THR A 42 15.32 5.21 -4.31
N GLY A 43 15.16 4.24 -5.23
CA GLY A 43 16.22 3.32 -5.65
C GLY A 43 16.54 2.23 -4.62
N GLU A 44 15.91 2.25 -3.45
CA GLU A 44 16.20 1.32 -2.37
C GLU A 44 15.54 -0.04 -2.59
N PRO A 45 16.25 -1.14 -2.28
CA PRO A 45 15.66 -2.46 -2.26
C PRO A 45 14.73 -2.60 -1.04
N VAL A 46 13.63 -3.30 -1.24
CA VAL A 46 12.72 -3.69 -0.16
C VAL A 46 12.26 -5.12 -0.37
N ASP A 47 12.32 -5.91 0.70
CA ASP A 47 11.78 -7.25 0.76
C ASP A 47 10.44 -7.21 1.50
N LEU A 48 9.40 -7.66 0.82
CA LEU A 48 8.04 -7.66 1.35
C LEU A 48 7.47 -9.07 1.34
N PRO A 49 6.74 -9.47 2.38
CA PRO A 49 5.99 -10.71 2.35
C PRO A 49 4.86 -10.63 1.33
N LEU A 50 4.64 -11.71 0.59
CA LEU A 50 3.50 -11.88 -0.28
C LEU A 50 2.42 -12.68 0.44
N SER A 51 1.36 -12.03 0.89
CA SER A 51 0.23 -12.72 1.52
C SER A 51 -0.43 -13.70 0.55
N ASP A 52 -1.01 -14.78 1.08
CA ASP A 52 -1.69 -15.77 0.25
C ASP A 52 -2.80 -15.13 -0.58
N THR A 53 -3.56 -14.21 -0.01
CA THR A 53 -4.62 -13.49 -0.73
C THR A 53 -4.09 -12.72 -1.94
N ALA A 54 -2.99 -11.98 -1.77
CA ALA A 54 -2.38 -11.23 -2.87
C ALA A 54 -1.73 -12.18 -3.90
N GLY A 55 -1.06 -13.23 -3.42
CA GLY A 55 -0.46 -14.25 -4.28
C GLY A 55 -1.48 -14.95 -5.16
N TRP A 56 -2.59 -15.42 -4.59
CA TRP A 56 -3.66 -16.06 -5.37
C TRP A 56 -4.34 -15.10 -6.34
N ALA A 57 -4.54 -13.84 -5.98
CA ALA A 57 -5.09 -12.83 -6.88
C ALA A 57 -4.19 -12.61 -8.10
N ILE A 58 -2.85 -12.56 -7.89
CA ILE A 58 -1.88 -12.45 -8.98
C ILE A 58 -1.91 -13.71 -9.84
N ILE A 59 -1.88 -14.91 -9.25
CA ILE A 59 -1.91 -16.19 -9.97
C ILE A 59 -3.18 -16.30 -10.83
N ASP A 60 -4.34 -15.94 -10.27
CA ASP A 60 -5.61 -15.97 -11.03
C ASP A 60 -5.57 -14.98 -12.21
N TYR A 61 -5.00 -13.81 -12.00
CA TYR A 61 -4.80 -12.86 -13.11
C TYR A 61 -3.86 -13.44 -14.17
N LEU A 62 -2.70 -13.98 -13.78
CA LEU A 62 -1.71 -14.53 -14.71
C LEU A 62 -2.29 -15.69 -15.54
N LYS A 63 -3.04 -16.61 -14.90
CA LYS A 63 -3.60 -17.79 -15.57
C LYS A 63 -4.83 -17.48 -16.41
N ASN A 64 -5.71 -16.61 -15.91
CA ASN A 64 -7.07 -16.50 -16.40
C ASN A 64 -7.47 -15.10 -16.88
N GLY A 65 -6.57 -14.11 -16.84
CA GLY A 65 -6.92 -12.74 -17.19
C GLY A 65 -5.85 -11.96 -17.94
N ARG A 66 -4.60 -12.40 -17.89
CA ARG A 66 -3.49 -11.69 -18.53
C ARG A 66 -3.43 -12.02 -20.02
N PRO A 67 -3.43 -11.00 -20.90
CA PRO A 67 -3.25 -11.24 -22.32
C PRO A 67 -1.86 -11.80 -22.63
N LYS A 68 -1.74 -12.57 -23.73
CA LYS A 68 -0.44 -13.04 -24.22
C LYS A 68 0.40 -11.83 -24.65
N THR A 69 1.62 -11.76 -24.14
CA THR A 69 2.56 -10.65 -24.37
C THR A 69 3.99 -11.09 -24.08
N SER A 70 4.96 -10.46 -24.72
CA SER A 70 6.40 -10.64 -24.45
C SER A 70 6.88 -9.81 -23.24
N SER A 71 6.03 -9.00 -22.63
CA SER A 71 6.38 -8.18 -21.47
C SER A 71 6.71 -9.06 -20.25
N ASP A 72 7.80 -8.76 -19.56
CA ASP A 72 8.19 -9.38 -18.30
C ASP A 72 7.42 -8.82 -17.07
N ARG A 73 6.59 -7.78 -17.29
CA ARG A 73 5.77 -7.17 -16.24
C ARG A 73 4.60 -8.07 -15.86
N ILE A 74 4.30 -8.16 -14.58
CA ILE A 74 3.11 -8.87 -14.08
C ILE A 74 1.85 -8.23 -14.65
N PHE A 75 1.71 -6.92 -14.46
CA PHE A 75 0.52 -6.17 -14.88
C PHE A 75 0.76 -5.47 -16.22
N VAL A 76 -0.11 -5.75 -17.19
CA VAL A 76 -0.02 -5.21 -18.55
C VAL A 76 -1.35 -4.59 -18.99
N ARG A 77 -1.28 -3.79 -20.05
CA ARG A 77 -2.48 -3.25 -20.70
C ARG A 77 -3.27 -4.36 -21.37
N HIS A 78 -4.61 -4.27 -21.31
CA HIS A 78 -5.50 -5.19 -22.01
C HIS A 78 -5.84 -4.74 -23.43
N SER A 79 -5.49 -3.49 -23.78
CA SER A 79 -5.55 -2.98 -25.15
C SER A 79 -4.25 -3.26 -25.89
N SER A 80 -4.34 -3.48 -27.20
CA SER A 80 -3.16 -3.67 -28.07
C SER A 80 -2.36 -2.37 -28.21
N PRO A 81 -1.02 -2.46 -28.26
CA PRO A 81 -0.20 -3.63 -27.95
C PRO A 81 -0.20 -3.88 -26.42
N HIS A 82 -0.31 -5.14 -26.00
CA HIS A 82 -0.40 -5.57 -24.58
C HIS A 82 0.93 -5.34 -23.82
N GLY A 83 1.38 -4.09 -23.80
CA GLY A 83 2.62 -3.68 -23.16
C GLY A 83 2.44 -3.28 -21.69
N PRO A 84 3.51 -2.72 -21.06
CA PRO A 84 3.46 -2.23 -19.68
C PRO A 84 2.32 -1.23 -19.45
N LEU A 85 1.81 -1.18 -18.21
CA LEU A 85 0.88 -0.13 -17.79
C LEU A 85 1.52 1.26 -17.96
N GLY A 86 0.74 2.23 -18.38
CA GLY A 86 1.17 3.61 -18.63
C GLY A 86 1.61 4.37 -17.37
N SER A 87 1.08 5.58 -17.19
CA SER A 87 1.38 6.44 -16.04
C SER A 87 0.72 5.97 -14.74
N THR A 88 1.11 6.56 -13.61
CA THR A 88 0.46 6.37 -12.31
C THR A 88 -1.02 6.75 -12.32
N ALA A 89 -1.42 7.72 -13.14
CA ALA A 89 -2.82 8.10 -13.33
C ALA A 89 -3.70 6.91 -13.76
N THR A 90 -3.15 5.94 -14.51
CA THR A 90 -3.87 4.70 -14.85
C THR A 90 -4.23 3.86 -13.62
N MET A 91 -3.39 3.89 -12.59
CA MET A 91 -3.63 3.14 -11.35
C MET A 91 -4.73 3.81 -10.51
N ASP A 92 -4.74 5.13 -10.45
CA ASP A 92 -5.77 5.88 -9.74
C ASP A 92 -7.13 5.73 -10.40
N THR A 93 -7.19 5.65 -11.74
CA THR A 93 -8.45 5.36 -12.46
C THR A 93 -9.00 3.96 -12.15
N VAL A 94 -8.13 2.96 -11.88
CA VAL A 94 -8.57 1.64 -11.41
C VAL A 94 -9.29 1.78 -10.08
N LEU A 95 -8.71 2.46 -9.09
CA LEU A 95 -9.34 2.63 -7.79
C LEU A 95 -10.65 3.42 -7.90
N THR A 96 -10.65 4.55 -8.59
CA THR A 96 -11.83 5.41 -8.80
C THR A 96 -13.00 4.62 -9.40
N LYS A 97 -12.73 3.79 -10.41
CA LYS A 97 -13.73 2.94 -11.04
C LYS A 97 -14.45 2.03 -10.02
N TYR A 98 -13.70 1.46 -9.07
CA TYR A 98 -14.28 0.53 -8.09
C TYR A 98 -14.95 1.25 -6.92
N ILE A 99 -14.44 2.40 -6.50
CA ILE A 99 -15.12 3.29 -5.54
C ILE A 99 -16.51 3.67 -6.05
N LEU A 100 -16.58 4.14 -7.29
CA LEU A 100 -17.86 4.49 -7.92
C LEU A 100 -18.81 3.29 -8.05
N LYS A 101 -18.29 2.13 -8.46
CA LYS A 101 -19.08 0.90 -8.54
C LYS A 101 -19.62 0.42 -7.20
N ALA A 102 -18.87 0.66 -6.13
CA ALA A 102 -19.27 0.31 -4.77
C ALA A 102 -20.26 1.32 -4.16
N GLY A 103 -20.60 2.37 -4.87
CA GLY A 103 -21.49 3.43 -4.35
C GLY A 103 -20.88 4.24 -3.20
N ILE A 104 -19.55 4.20 -3.05
CA ILE A 104 -18.86 4.94 -2.00
C ILE A 104 -18.85 6.41 -2.38
N ILE A 105 -19.46 7.23 -1.51
CA ILE A 105 -19.48 8.68 -1.66
C ILE A 105 -18.24 9.25 -1.00
N VAL A 106 -17.38 9.88 -1.81
CA VAL A 106 -16.21 10.61 -1.30
C VAL A 106 -16.60 12.05 -1.08
N LYS A 107 -16.34 12.58 0.11
CA LYS A 107 -16.68 13.95 0.44
C LYS A 107 -15.86 14.95 -0.39
N SER A 108 -16.46 16.09 -0.70
CA SER A 108 -15.76 17.17 -1.40
C SER A 108 -14.52 17.60 -0.62
N GLY A 109 -13.37 17.70 -1.31
CA GLY A 109 -12.10 18.05 -0.68
C GLY A 109 -11.28 16.83 -0.18
N GLU A 110 -11.86 15.64 -0.12
CA GLU A 110 -11.11 14.41 0.16
C GLU A 110 -10.43 13.90 -1.12
N HIS A 111 -9.13 13.66 -1.03
CA HIS A 111 -8.35 13.06 -2.12
C HIS A 111 -8.25 11.56 -1.90
N TYR A 112 -8.64 10.80 -2.90
CA TYR A 112 -8.48 9.35 -2.93
C TYR A 112 -7.71 8.93 -4.17
N GLY A 113 -6.83 7.96 -3.98
CA GLY A 113 -5.99 7.38 -5.03
C GLY A 113 -5.27 6.16 -4.46
N MET A 114 -4.42 5.54 -5.25
CA MET A 114 -3.63 4.38 -4.79
C MET A 114 -2.78 4.71 -3.55
N HIS A 115 -2.38 5.99 -3.42
CA HIS A 115 -1.63 6.45 -2.24
C HIS A 115 -2.46 6.39 -0.94
N SER A 116 -3.79 6.54 -1.04
CA SER A 116 -4.69 6.41 0.12
C SER A 116 -4.67 4.99 0.68
N LEU A 117 -4.62 3.96 -0.17
CA LEU A 117 -4.52 2.56 0.27
C LEU A 117 -3.23 2.32 1.07
N ARG A 118 -2.12 2.88 0.62
CA ARG A 118 -0.85 2.82 1.34
C ARG A 118 -0.92 3.56 2.69
N LYS A 119 -1.55 4.73 2.72
CA LYS A 119 -1.78 5.49 3.95
C LYS A 119 -2.65 4.70 4.93
N THR A 120 -3.70 4.06 4.45
CA THR A 120 -4.57 3.20 5.26
C THR A 120 -3.79 2.03 5.87
N LEU A 121 -2.93 1.36 5.09
CA LEU A 121 -2.07 0.29 5.62
C LEU A 121 -1.17 0.81 6.75
N ALA A 122 -0.49 1.95 6.53
CA ALA A 122 0.37 2.55 7.55
C ALA A 122 -0.39 2.87 8.85
N THR A 123 -1.58 3.47 8.72
CA THR A 123 -2.45 3.78 9.86
C THR A 123 -2.90 2.52 10.57
N ASN A 124 -3.31 1.47 9.83
CA ASN A 124 -3.71 0.20 10.43
C ASN A 124 -2.55 -0.49 11.18
N MET A 125 -1.34 -0.47 10.63
CA MET A 125 -0.14 -0.97 11.30
C MET A 125 0.12 -0.21 12.61
N LEU A 126 -0.01 1.12 12.58
CA LEU A 126 0.18 1.97 13.75
C LEU A 126 -0.86 1.67 14.83
N VAL A 127 -2.15 1.62 14.47
CA VAL A 127 -3.26 1.29 15.39
C VAL A 127 -3.11 -0.13 15.98
N SER A 128 -2.52 -1.06 15.21
CA SER A 128 -2.21 -2.41 15.69
C SER A 128 -0.96 -2.47 16.58
N GLY A 129 -0.35 -1.33 16.94
CA GLY A 129 0.82 -1.27 17.81
C GLY A 129 2.15 -1.60 17.12
N THR A 130 2.20 -1.60 15.79
CA THR A 130 3.46 -1.83 15.06
C THR A 130 4.41 -0.66 15.28
N ALA A 131 5.65 -0.94 15.67
CA ALA A 131 6.66 0.09 15.90
C ALA A 131 6.95 0.91 14.63
N LEU A 132 7.07 2.22 14.76
CA LEU A 132 7.33 3.15 13.65
C LEU A 132 8.49 2.76 12.72
N PRO A 133 9.65 2.28 13.25
CA PRO A 133 10.74 1.82 12.39
C PRO A 133 10.32 0.69 11.44
N VAL A 134 9.47 -0.25 11.92
CA VAL A 134 8.97 -1.36 11.11
C VAL A 134 8.03 -0.84 10.01
N ILE A 135 7.14 0.11 10.34
CA ILE A 135 6.25 0.76 9.35
C ILE A 135 7.10 1.49 8.30
N THR A 136 8.11 2.27 8.74
CA THR A 136 9.03 3.01 7.88
C THR A 136 9.75 2.08 6.91
N GLN A 137 10.28 0.97 7.42
CA GLN A 137 10.98 -0.04 6.62
C GLN A 137 10.05 -0.73 5.63
N THR A 138 8.87 -1.18 6.09
CA THR A 138 7.86 -1.84 5.24
C THR A 138 7.44 -0.95 4.08
N LEU A 139 7.25 0.33 4.35
CA LEU A 139 6.88 1.28 3.33
C LEU A 139 8.08 1.79 2.51
N GLY A 140 9.32 1.55 2.94
CA GLY A 140 10.53 2.06 2.29
C GLY A 140 10.55 3.59 2.26
N HIS A 141 10.31 4.23 3.42
CA HIS A 141 10.50 5.64 3.61
C HIS A 141 11.96 5.90 3.99
N GLN A 142 12.64 6.80 3.28
CA GLN A 142 14.01 7.23 3.61
C GLN A 142 14.01 8.21 4.78
N ASP A 143 12.97 9.04 4.89
CA ASP A 143 12.82 10.02 5.96
C ASP A 143 11.74 9.55 6.94
N PRO A 144 12.11 9.35 8.24
CA PRO A 144 11.15 9.05 9.31
C PRO A 144 9.99 10.04 9.39
N LYS A 145 10.23 11.32 9.06
CA LYS A 145 9.20 12.37 9.00
C LYS A 145 8.04 12.02 8.07
N SER A 146 8.32 11.26 7.00
CA SER A 146 7.26 10.77 6.11
C SER A 146 6.33 9.78 6.80
N THR A 147 6.79 9.11 7.86
CA THR A 147 5.99 8.18 8.66
C THR A 147 5.32 8.92 9.83
N GLU A 148 5.93 9.96 10.36
CA GLU A 148 5.36 10.83 11.40
C GLU A 148 4.06 11.51 10.94
N LEU A 149 3.89 11.73 9.63
CA LEU A 149 2.64 12.26 9.08
C LEU A 149 1.43 11.35 9.40
N TYR A 150 1.64 10.07 9.65
CA TYR A 150 0.59 9.13 10.05
C TYR A 150 0.26 9.24 11.54
N LEU A 151 1.21 9.68 12.39
CA LEU A 151 0.96 9.96 13.81
C LEU A 151 -0.06 11.07 14.00
N SER A 152 -0.01 12.10 13.14
CA SER A 152 -0.98 13.21 13.20
C SER A 152 -2.42 12.78 12.89
N THR A 153 -2.60 11.59 12.34
CA THR A 153 -3.92 11.01 12.02
C THR A 153 -4.44 10.10 13.14
N ASP A 154 -3.58 9.65 14.05
CA ASP A 154 -3.96 8.83 15.21
C ASP A 154 -4.12 9.70 16.47
N ILE A 155 -5.15 10.54 16.44
CA ILE A 155 -5.51 11.40 17.58
C ILE A 155 -5.92 10.55 18.82
N GLN A 156 -6.44 9.34 18.64
CA GLN A 156 -6.83 8.47 19.76
C GLN A 156 -5.60 7.84 20.43
N GLY A 157 -4.62 7.37 19.68
CA GLY A 157 -3.38 6.86 20.25
C GLY A 157 -2.56 7.97 20.92
N LEU A 158 -2.54 9.18 20.36
CA LEU A 158 -1.89 10.33 20.99
C LEU A 158 -2.57 10.74 22.30
N LYS A 159 -3.90 10.64 22.40
CA LYS A 159 -4.63 10.91 23.65
C LYS A 159 -4.34 9.89 24.74
N GLN A 160 -4.08 8.64 24.38
CA GLN A 160 -3.68 7.59 25.36
C GLN A 160 -2.24 7.77 25.86
N CYS A 161 -1.38 8.47 25.09
CA CYS A 161 -0.02 8.82 25.50
C CYS A 161 0.07 10.17 26.22
N ALA A 162 -1.01 10.96 26.19
CA ALA A 162 -1.06 12.21 26.95
C ALA A 162 -1.20 11.84 28.43
N LEU A 163 -0.19 12.16 29.23
CA LEU A 163 -0.28 12.11 30.68
C LEU A 163 -1.46 12.99 31.10
N ASP A 164 -2.36 12.44 31.90
CA ASP A 164 -3.42 13.22 32.51
C ASP A 164 -2.75 14.16 33.54
N PRO A 165 -2.78 15.49 33.33
CA PRO A 165 -2.12 16.41 34.27
C PRO A 165 -2.76 16.36 35.67
N ASP A 166 -3.95 15.80 35.82
CA ASP A 166 -4.63 15.64 37.12
C ASP A 166 -4.19 14.40 37.89
N GLU A 167 -3.55 13.38 37.23
CA GLU A 167 -2.97 12.23 37.94
C GLU A 167 -1.59 12.53 38.60
N GLU A 168 -0.87 13.54 38.12
CA GLU A 168 0.48 13.86 38.65
C GLU A 168 0.45 14.89 39.79
N TYR A 169 -0.68 15.52 40.09
CA TYR A 169 -0.82 16.54 41.14
C TYR A 169 -1.90 16.21 42.21
N GLY A 170 -2.38 14.99 42.21
CA GLY A 170 -3.30 14.49 43.28
C GLY A 170 -2.52 13.93 44.42
N GLU A 171 -2.45 14.69 45.50
CA GLU A 171 -1.96 14.42 46.87
C GLU A 171 -0.63 15.07 47.29
N ALA A 172 -0.65 16.40 47.24
CA ALA A 172 0.07 17.17 48.24
C ALA A 172 -0.96 18.01 49.01
N SER A 173 -1.65 17.40 49.94
CA SER A 173 -2.51 18.11 50.90
C SER A 173 -2.35 17.57 52.27
N VAL A 174 -1.66 18.37 53.11
CA VAL A 174 -1.72 18.54 54.56
C VAL A 174 -1.20 17.40 55.40
#